data_0c9821c2f9b4046a4d890a3b23227ba7
#
_entry.id   0c9821c2f9b4046a4d890a3b23227ba7
#
_cell.length_a   1.000
_cell.length_b   1.000
_cell.length_c   1.000
_cell.angle_alpha   90.00
_cell.angle_beta   90.00
_cell.angle_gamma   90.00
#
_symmetry.space_group_name_H-M   'P 1'
#
loop_
_entity.id
_entity.type
_entity.pdbx_description
1 polymer ?
#
loop_
_entity_poly.entity_id
_entity_poly.type
_entity_poly.pdbx_seq_one_letter_code
_entity_poly.pdbx_strand_id
1 'polypeptide(L)'
;MTTDFFTAVDKAHWTRTHWMILASTAIGFFLWGIINTLGYAFYPEYNNLIYLVVVAAMPLLGTLLLPWLSDAFIGRKRMYLLTMSLYGAGSLTIALDLLLLPKNTLQMIVFLVGYGISMIGVEGEVPVGLALLAEVMPLKHRQKALIVSPNFENIGAAAAAAIAYATYFTEGRSYVIDSLWVVFLALLGLTVALILRLLMPESVRWLAVKGDEEGARRELNKIAGEEERKVQVLAVNKRISLRIRFAIVTIWSLANYLTWGLMAFVLADYYFTGPSIFLVMFWANLGASAAGLVVPAFIDKIDMRNYTLISFSGAVLSFIPVLGYVLTGVHSADLFYAMAFENLFFITMTWFVRTIYEPELFPTEHRGLLIGAARAIAMSTYTISTYATAAFAEWAFVVYGMMFQGFGLAAALWWRYKGYDVRMKTLESLSGTEVRPVPIYQ
;
A
#
# COMPACT_ATOMS: atom_id res chain seq x y z
N MET A 1 14.75 -30.66 1.27
CA MET A 1 14.71 -29.97 -0.06
C MET A 1 13.97 -28.64 0.00
N THR A 2 12.68 -28.55 0.38
CA THR A 2 11.96 -27.24 0.45
C THR A 2 12.59 -26.23 1.40
N THR A 3 13.12 -26.66 2.53
CA THR A 3 13.83 -25.80 3.50
C THR A 3 15.10 -25.18 2.89
N ASP A 4 15.77 -25.88 1.99
CA ASP A 4 16.99 -25.40 1.32
C ASP A 4 16.69 -24.25 0.35
N PHE A 5 15.57 -24.30 -0.39
CA PHE A 5 15.14 -23.21 -1.27
C PHE A 5 14.85 -21.93 -0.49
N PHE A 6 14.15 -22.01 0.64
CA PHE A 6 13.80 -20.85 1.44
C PHE A 6 15.03 -20.21 2.08
N THR A 7 15.94 -21.05 2.59
CA THR A 7 17.21 -20.60 3.15
C THR A 7 18.10 -19.95 2.08
N ALA A 8 18.11 -20.48 0.87
CA ALA A 8 18.88 -19.91 -0.24
C ALA A 8 18.35 -18.52 -0.64
N VAL A 9 17.02 -18.33 -0.69
CA VAL A 9 16.43 -16.99 -0.93
C VAL A 9 16.78 -16.03 0.21
N ASP A 10 16.63 -16.46 1.48
CA ASP A 10 16.89 -15.62 2.65
C ASP A 10 18.35 -15.15 2.74
N LYS A 11 19.29 -16.00 2.29
CA LYS A 11 20.72 -15.72 2.28
C LYS A 11 21.26 -15.16 0.97
N ALA A 12 20.42 -14.99 -0.05
CA ALA A 12 20.86 -14.49 -1.34
C ALA A 12 21.52 -13.11 -1.24
N HIS A 13 22.54 -12.88 -2.07
CA HIS A 13 23.06 -11.54 -2.29
C HIS A 13 22.04 -10.71 -3.08
N TRP A 14 22.10 -9.40 -2.88
CA TRP A 14 21.30 -8.47 -3.69
C TRP A 14 21.80 -8.46 -5.14
N THR A 15 20.95 -8.86 -6.07
CA THR A 15 21.26 -9.01 -7.50
C THR A 15 20.49 -8.01 -8.37
N ARG A 16 20.78 -8.00 -9.68
CA ARG A 16 20.00 -7.24 -10.68
C ARG A 16 18.53 -7.66 -10.69
N THR A 17 18.25 -8.94 -10.45
CA THR A 17 16.88 -9.48 -10.37
C THR A 17 16.11 -8.85 -9.22
N HIS A 18 16.73 -8.64 -8.05
CA HIS A 18 16.10 -7.97 -6.93
C HIS A 18 15.78 -6.49 -7.24
N TRP A 19 16.69 -5.78 -7.92
CA TRP A 19 16.40 -4.42 -8.40
C TRP A 19 15.23 -4.37 -9.39
N MET A 20 15.16 -5.35 -10.30
CA MET A 20 14.08 -5.44 -11.27
C MET A 20 12.72 -5.69 -10.59
N ILE A 21 12.68 -6.61 -9.60
CA ILE A 21 11.47 -6.87 -8.82
C ILE A 21 11.06 -5.62 -8.03
N LEU A 22 12.01 -4.99 -7.33
CA LEU A 22 11.76 -3.77 -6.55
C LEU A 22 11.23 -2.63 -7.44
N ALA A 23 11.85 -2.40 -8.60
CA ALA A 23 11.42 -1.38 -9.54
C ALA A 23 10.03 -1.70 -10.12
N SER A 24 9.77 -2.97 -10.49
CA SER A 24 8.46 -3.39 -11.00
C SER A 24 7.34 -3.16 -9.98
N THR A 25 7.58 -3.53 -8.72
CA THR A 25 6.60 -3.31 -7.64
C THR A 25 6.46 -1.83 -7.31
N ALA A 26 7.55 -1.07 -7.27
CA ALA A 26 7.54 0.38 -7.03
C ALA A 26 6.75 1.15 -8.09
N ILE A 27 6.89 0.78 -9.38
CA ILE A 27 6.08 1.36 -10.46
C ILE A 27 4.60 1.03 -10.26
N GLY A 28 4.26 -0.20 -9.88
CA GLY A 28 2.87 -0.58 -9.56
C GLY A 28 2.28 0.28 -8.44
N PHE A 29 3.01 0.49 -7.34
CA PHE A 29 2.60 1.39 -6.26
C PHE A 29 2.51 2.85 -6.71
N PHE A 30 3.45 3.33 -7.53
CA PHE A 30 3.39 4.67 -8.10
C PHE A 30 2.12 4.88 -8.93
N LEU A 31 1.79 3.91 -9.78
CA LEU A 31 0.56 3.92 -10.58
C LEU A 31 -0.70 3.85 -9.72
N TRP A 32 -0.66 3.11 -8.61
CA TRP A 32 -1.75 3.12 -7.64
C TRP A 32 -2.00 4.52 -7.09
N GLY A 33 -0.96 5.23 -6.64
CA GLY A 33 -1.09 6.60 -6.14
C GLY A 33 -1.68 7.57 -7.18
N ILE A 34 -1.25 7.45 -8.44
CA ILE A 34 -1.78 8.26 -9.54
C ILE A 34 -3.25 7.94 -9.82
N ILE A 35 -3.61 6.67 -10.02
CA ILE A 35 -4.97 6.27 -10.41
C ILE A 35 -5.97 6.52 -9.29
N ASN A 36 -5.57 6.28 -8.03
CA ASN A 36 -6.41 6.56 -6.88
C ASN A 36 -6.81 8.04 -6.79
N THR A 37 -5.89 8.95 -7.11
CA THR A 37 -6.14 10.39 -7.12
C THR A 37 -7.21 10.80 -8.14
N LEU A 38 -7.37 10.08 -9.25
CA LEU A 38 -8.41 10.35 -10.25
C LEU A 38 -9.83 10.28 -9.66
N GLY A 39 -10.11 9.32 -8.79
CA GLY A 39 -11.43 9.18 -8.16
C GLY A 39 -11.86 10.42 -7.39
N TYR A 40 -10.93 11.08 -6.73
CA TYR A 40 -11.21 12.31 -6.00
C TYR A 40 -11.28 13.54 -6.91
N ALA A 41 -10.49 13.59 -7.98
CA ALA A 41 -10.47 14.70 -8.90
C ALA A 41 -11.78 14.83 -9.70
N PHE A 42 -12.40 13.70 -10.08
CA PHE A 42 -13.62 13.69 -10.90
C PHE A 42 -14.94 13.78 -10.11
N TYR A 43 -14.93 13.44 -8.83
CA TYR A 43 -16.16 13.43 -8.04
C TYR A 43 -16.97 14.74 -8.10
N PRO A 44 -16.36 15.93 -8.00
CA PRO A 44 -17.09 17.19 -8.07
C PRO A 44 -17.85 17.40 -9.40
N GLU A 45 -17.39 16.78 -10.48
CA GLU A 45 -18.01 16.88 -11.80
C GLU A 45 -19.31 16.09 -11.92
N TYR A 46 -19.38 14.94 -11.27
CA TYR A 46 -20.51 14.02 -11.44
C TYR A 46 -21.49 14.05 -10.27
N ASN A 47 -21.05 14.35 -9.06
CA ASN A 47 -21.84 14.44 -7.81
C ASN A 47 -23.02 13.44 -7.79
N ASN A 48 -22.73 12.16 -8.00
CA ASN A 48 -23.72 11.11 -8.19
C ASN A 48 -23.44 9.94 -7.22
N LEU A 49 -24.51 9.40 -6.62
CA LEU A 49 -24.41 8.26 -5.70
C LEU A 49 -23.78 7.02 -6.36
N ILE A 50 -24.04 6.75 -7.64
CA ILE A 50 -23.48 5.63 -8.38
C ILE A 50 -21.96 5.77 -8.45
N TYR A 51 -21.46 6.99 -8.65
CA TYR A 51 -20.03 7.28 -8.64
C TYR A 51 -19.40 6.86 -7.32
N LEU A 52 -19.97 7.27 -6.19
CA LEU A 52 -19.46 6.92 -4.85
C LEU A 52 -19.49 5.41 -4.60
N VAL A 53 -20.53 4.71 -5.05
CA VAL A 53 -20.61 3.24 -4.91
C VAL A 53 -19.51 2.55 -5.70
N VAL A 54 -19.23 2.96 -6.93
CA VAL A 54 -18.15 2.39 -7.74
C VAL A 54 -16.78 2.65 -7.11
N VAL A 55 -16.51 3.88 -6.67
CA VAL A 55 -15.26 4.27 -6.01
C VAL A 55 -15.01 3.45 -4.74
N ALA A 56 -16.06 3.11 -3.98
CA ALA A 56 -15.94 2.31 -2.76
C ALA A 56 -15.89 0.80 -3.00
N ALA A 57 -16.71 0.28 -3.93
CA ALA A 57 -16.90 -1.17 -4.10
C ALA A 57 -15.79 -1.83 -4.95
N MET A 58 -15.31 -1.16 -6.00
CA MET A 58 -14.33 -1.77 -6.92
C MET A 58 -12.97 -2.05 -6.25
N PRO A 59 -12.41 -1.16 -5.41
CA PRO A 59 -11.24 -1.46 -4.59
C PRO A 59 -11.40 -2.72 -3.72
N LEU A 60 -12.57 -2.89 -3.08
CA LEU A 60 -12.87 -4.04 -2.23
C LEU A 60 -12.86 -5.36 -3.02
N LEU A 61 -13.45 -5.35 -4.21
CA LEU A 61 -13.41 -6.53 -5.10
C LEU A 61 -11.97 -6.88 -5.48
N GLY A 62 -11.17 -5.88 -5.86
CA GLY A 62 -9.77 -6.06 -6.22
C GLY A 62 -8.96 -6.67 -5.09
N THR A 63 -9.01 -6.03 -3.92
CA THR A 63 -8.19 -6.42 -2.76
C THR A 63 -8.54 -7.78 -2.15
N LEU A 64 -9.73 -8.35 -2.44
CA LEU A 64 -10.14 -9.68 -2.00
C LEU A 64 -9.96 -10.74 -3.08
N LEU A 65 -10.46 -10.50 -4.28
CA LEU A 65 -10.53 -11.50 -5.33
C LEU A 65 -9.16 -11.83 -5.93
N LEU A 66 -8.37 -10.82 -6.27
CA LEU A 66 -7.12 -11.03 -7.00
C LEU A 66 -6.02 -11.67 -6.12
N PRO A 67 -5.83 -11.29 -4.84
CA PRO A 67 -4.89 -11.99 -3.97
C PRO A 67 -5.31 -13.44 -3.71
N TRP A 68 -6.60 -13.73 -3.57
CA TRP A 68 -7.10 -15.09 -3.45
C TRP A 68 -6.77 -15.92 -4.71
N LEU A 69 -7.02 -15.40 -5.91
CA LEU A 69 -6.63 -16.04 -7.18
C LEU A 69 -5.12 -16.26 -7.26
N SER A 70 -4.32 -15.27 -6.82
CA SER A 70 -2.87 -15.37 -6.79
C SER A 70 -2.40 -16.51 -5.88
N ASP A 71 -2.92 -16.56 -4.65
CA ASP A 71 -2.55 -17.60 -3.68
C ASP A 71 -2.99 -18.98 -4.14
N ALA A 72 -4.23 -19.10 -4.65
CA ALA A 72 -4.84 -20.40 -4.94
C ALA A 72 -4.33 -21.03 -6.26
N PHE A 73 -4.17 -20.23 -7.33
CA PHE A 73 -4.09 -20.79 -8.68
C PHE A 73 -2.94 -20.28 -9.55
N ILE A 74 -2.73 -18.96 -9.65
CA ILE A 74 -1.95 -18.39 -10.76
C ILE A 74 -0.57 -17.86 -10.37
N GLY A 75 -0.27 -17.71 -9.08
CA GLY A 75 1.02 -17.21 -8.60
C GLY A 75 1.14 -15.69 -8.63
N ARG A 76 2.32 -15.20 -8.25
CA ARG A 76 2.58 -13.76 -8.08
C ARG A 76 2.84 -13.07 -9.41
N LYS A 77 3.74 -13.62 -10.22
CA LYS A 77 4.12 -13.05 -11.52
C LYS A 77 2.93 -12.94 -12.48
N ARG A 78 2.17 -14.01 -12.64
CA ARG A 78 1.01 -14.01 -13.54
C ARG A 78 -0.07 -13.06 -13.04
N MET A 79 -0.26 -12.98 -11.71
CA MET A 79 -1.18 -12.01 -11.13
C MET A 79 -0.76 -10.58 -11.44
N TYR A 80 0.54 -10.26 -11.36
CA TYR A 80 1.06 -8.95 -11.74
C TYR A 80 0.78 -8.57 -13.20
N LEU A 81 0.85 -9.54 -14.12
CA LEU A 81 0.47 -9.31 -15.51
C LEU A 81 -1.04 -9.07 -15.66
N LEU A 82 -1.86 -9.82 -14.92
CA LEU A 82 -3.31 -9.66 -14.92
C LEU A 82 -3.73 -8.30 -14.35
N THR A 83 -3.23 -7.93 -13.18
CA THR A 83 -3.54 -6.64 -12.54
C THR A 83 -3.14 -5.47 -13.43
N MET A 84 -1.95 -5.54 -14.04
CA MET A 84 -1.47 -4.55 -14.99
C MET A 84 -2.38 -4.45 -16.22
N SER A 85 -2.87 -5.57 -16.75
CA SER A 85 -3.80 -5.56 -17.87
C SER A 85 -5.12 -4.89 -17.51
N LEU A 86 -5.62 -5.11 -16.27
CA LEU A 86 -6.84 -4.48 -15.78
C LEU A 86 -6.68 -2.95 -15.68
N TYR A 87 -5.69 -2.47 -14.94
CA TYR A 87 -5.57 -1.02 -14.79
C TYR A 87 -5.04 -0.33 -16.05
N GLY A 88 -4.33 -1.05 -16.91
CA GLY A 88 -3.96 -0.55 -18.24
C GLY A 88 -5.17 -0.39 -19.16
N ALA A 89 -6.02 -1.41 -19.26
CA ALA A 89 -7.26 -1.34 -20.03
C ALA A 89 -8.21 -0.26 -19.48
N GLY A 90 -8.35 -0.20 -18.15
CA GLY A 90 -9.18 0.81 -17.51
C GLY A 90 -8.66 2.24 -17.74
N SER A 91 -7.35 2.48 -17.59
CA SER A 91 -6.73 3.79 -17.89
C SER A 91 -6.88 4.18 -19.35
N LEU A 92 -6.72 3.23 -20.28
CA LEU A 92 -6.96 3.49 -21.71
C LEU A 92 -8.42 3.82 -21.98
N THR A 93 -9.37 3.11 -21.33
CA THR A 93 -10.80 3.41 -21.42
C THR A 93 -11.10 4.84 -20.96
N ILE A 94 -10.53 5.28 -19.83
CA ILE A 94 -10.67 6.66 -19.33
C ILE A 94 -10.10 7.66 -20.34
N ALA A 95 -8.90 7.42 -20.90
CA ALA A 95 -8.31 8.31 -21.88
C ALA A 95 -9.18 8.47 -23.13
N LEU A 96 -9.69 7.36 -23.68
CA LEU A 96 -10.57 7.37 -24.87
C LEU A 96 -11.90 8.04 -24.56
N ASP A 97 -12.46 7.80 -23.39
CA ASP A 97 -13.68 8.45 -22.92
C ASP A 97 -13.56 9.97 -22.90
N LEU A 98 -12.51 10.47 -22.26
CA LEU A 98 -12.26 11.90 -22.13
C LEU A 98 -11.93 12.60 -23.47
N LEU A 99 -11.34 11.87 -24.42
CA LEU A 99 -10.98 12.42 -25.74
C LEU A 99 -12.11 12.39 -26.74
N LEU A 100 -12.98 11.39 -26.67
CA LEU A 100 -13.92 11.08 -27.75
C LEU A 100 -15.39 11.33 -27.39
N LEU A 101 -15.74 11.31 -26.11
CA LEU A 101 -17.15 11.44 -25.71
C LEU A 101 -17.45 12.85 -25.18
N PRO A 102 -18.61 13.41 -25.55
CA PRO A 102 -19.09 14.65 -24.98
C PRO A 102 -19.51 14.44 -23.52
N LYS A 103 -19.41 15.49 -22.70
CA LYS A 103 -19.82 15.47 -21.30
C LYS A 103 -21.32 15.21 -21.15
N ASN A 104 -21.67 13.97 -20.87
CA ASN A 104 -23.04 13.51 -20.65
C ASN A 104 -23.06 12.22 -19.79
N THR A 105 -24.24 11.65 -19.59
CA THR A 105 -24.42 10.42 -18.81
C THR A 105 -23.62 9.23 -19.38
N LEU A 106 -23.48 9.13 -20.69
CA LEU A 106 -22.70 8.05 -21.33
C LEU A 106 -21.22 8.18 -20.95
N GLN A 107 -20.66 9.39 -21.04
CA GLN A 107 -19.28 9.66 -20.62
C GLN A 107 -19.07 9.24 -19.16
N MET A 108 -19.96 9.65 -18.25
CA MET A 108 -19.89 9.24 -16.84
C MET A 108 -19.88 7.71 -16.67
N ILE A 109 -20.72 6.99 -17.40
CA ILE A 109 -20.78 5.52 -17.33
C ILE A 109 -19.49 4.89 -17.82
N VAL A 110 -18.96 5.34 -18.96
CA VAL A 110 -17.71 4.80 -19.54
C VAL A 110 -16.53 5.12 -18.65
N PHE A 111 -16.47 6.33 -18.08
CA PHE A 111 -15.47 6.70 -17.08
C PHE A 111 -15.53 5.77 -15.86
N LEU A 112 -16.72 5.54 -15.29
CA LEU A 112 -16.88 4.68 -14.12
C LEU A 112 -16.50 3.22 -14.39
N VAL A 113 -16.77 2.71 -15.59
CA VAL A 113 -16.33 1.38 -16.01
C VAL A 113 -14.80 1.32 -16.08
N GLY A 114 -14.16 2.27 -16.75
CA GLY A 114 -12.70 2.35 -16.86
C GLY A 114 -12.03 2.50 -15.49
N TYR A 115 -12.56 3.40 -14.67
CA TYR A 115 -12.07 3.61 -13.30
C TYR A 115 -12.24 2.37 -12.42
N GLY A 116 -13.42 1.75 -12.45
CA GLY A 116 -13.71 0.53 -11.68
C GLY A 116 -12.76 -0.63 -12.03
N ILE A 117 -12.53 -0.85 -13.33
CA ILE A 117 -11.57 -1.87 -13.80
C ILE A 117 -10.15 -1.53 -13.34
N SER A 118 -9.74 -0.26 -13.43
CA SER A 118 -8.44 0.19 -12.95
C SER A 118 -8.30 -0.06 -11.45
N MET A 119 -9.30 0.29 -10.64
CA MET A 119 -9.27 0.14 -9.18
C MET A 119 -9.26 -1.33 -8.74
N ILE A 120 -9.97 -2.21 -9.42
CA ILE A 120 -9.84 -3.67 -9.19
C ILE A 120 -8.38 -4.10 -9.40
N GLY A 121 -7.76 -3.66 -10.48
CA GLY A 121 -6.39 -4.01 -10.81
C GLY A 121 -5.38 -3.50 -9.77
N VAL A 122 -5.35 -2.19 -9.50
CA VAL A 122 -4.33 -1.60 -8.61
C VAL A 122 -4.51 -2.03 -7.16
N GLU A 123 -5.73 -2.10 -6.64
CA GLU A 123 -5.98 -2.53 -5.26
C GLU A 123 -5.73 -4.03 -5.06
N GLY A 124 -6.01 -4.84 -6.08
CA GLY A 124 -5.66 -6.26 -6.04
C GLY A 124 -4.16 -6.52 -6.14
N GLU A 125 -3.40 -5.62 -6.77
CA GLU A 125 -1.94 -5.73 -6.87
C GLU A 125 -1.23 -5.51 -5.54
N VAL A 126 -1.74 -4.64 -4.68
CA VAL A 126 -1.07 -4.27 -3.41
C VAL A 126 -0.80 -5.49 -2.51
N PRO A 127 -1.78 -6.33 -2.14
CA PRO A 127 -1.51 -7.50 -1.31
C PRO A 127 -0.56 -8.51 -1.99
N VAL A 128 -0.69 -8.68 -3.30
CA VAL A 128 0.18 -9.58 -4.09
C VAL A 128 1.61 -9.05 -4.12
N GLY A 129 1.78 -7.72 -4.23
CA GLY A 129 3.08 -7.06 -4.22
C GLY A 129 3.81 -7.19 -2.90
N LEU A 130 3.12 -6.97 -1.80
CA LEU A 130 3.67 -7.16 -0.47
C LEU A 130 4.05 -8.64 -0.24
N ALA A 131 3.21 -9.56 -0.68
CA ALA A 131 3.51 -11.00 -0.61
C ALA A 131 4.76 -11.34 -1.44
N LEU A 132 4.84 -10.89 -2.69
CA LEU A 132 5.99 -11.12 -3.56
C LEU A 132 7.27 -10.58 -2.94
N LEU A 133 7.29 -9.31 -2.51
CA LEU A 133 8.47 -8.69 -1.89
C LEU A 133 8.94 -9.48 -0.67
N ALA A 134 8.03 -9.91 0.22
CA ALA A 134 8.40 -10.71 1.37
C ALA A 134 8.97 -12.08 0.97
N GLU A 135 8.43 -12.69 -0.07
CA GLU A 135 8.77 -14.05 -0.51
C GLU A 135 10.10 -14.14 -1.28
N VAL A 136 10.50 -13.08 -2.00
CA VAL A 136 11.65 -13.11 -2.89
C VAL A 136 12.84 -12.27 -2.42
N MET A 137 12.61 -11.26 -1.56
CA MET A 137 13.70 -10.41 -1.11
C MET A 137 14.60 -11.10 -0.08
N PRO A 138 15.94 -10.93 -0.18
CA PRO A 138 16.87 -11.44 0.81
C PRO A 138 16.55 -10.88 2.20
N LEU A 139 16.73 -11.69 3.22
CA LEU A 139 16.37 -11.37 4.61
C LEU A 139 16.92 -10.04 5.09
N LYS A 140 18.17 -9.72 4.74
CA LYS A 140 18.85 -8.47 5.08
C LYS A 140 18.19 -7.21 4.50
N HIS A 141 17.49 -7.33 3.37
CA HIS A 141 16.94 -6.20 2.63
C HIS A 141 15.40 -6.20 2.57
N ARG A 142 14.76 -7.26 3.06
CA ARG A 142 13.32 -7.48 2.97
C ARG A 142 12.51 -6.31 3.53
N GLN A 143 12.80 -5.89 4.75
CA GLN A 143 12.05 -4.80 5.39
C GLN A 143 12.23 -3.46 4.67
N LYS A 144 13.43 -3.18 4.16
CA LYS A 144 13.65 -1.98 3.32
C LYS A 144 12.83 -2.03 2.04
N ALA A 145 12.77 -3.18 1.39
CA ALA A 145 11.98 -3.35 0.17
C ALA A 145 10.48 -3.16 0.44
N LEU A 146 9.98 -3.65 1.58
CA LEU A 146 8.61 -3.51 2.06
C LEU A 146 8.24 -2.07 2.52
N ILE A 147 9.22 -1.18 2.62
CA ILE A 147 9.03 0.26 2.86
C ILE A 147 9.19 1.04 1.57
N VAL A 148 10.33 0.86 0.88
CA VAL A 148 10.71 1.67 -0.28
C VAL A 148 9.73 1.49 -1.42
N SER A 149 9.36 0.24 -1.75
CA SER A 149 8.46 -0.01 -2.87
C SER A 149 7.05 0.57 -2.64
N PRO A 150 6.36 0.30 -1.51
CA PRO A 150 5.06 0.93 -1.24
C PRO A 150 5.11 2.46 -1.16
N ASN A 151 6.22 3.05 -0.71
CA ASN A 151 6.34 4.51 -0.64
C ASN A 151 6.16 5.21 -2.00
N PHE A 152 6.34 4.52 -3.10
CA PHE A 152 6.09 5.08 -4.43
C PHE A 152 4.62 5.44 -4.67
N GLU A 153 3.68 4.88 -3.90
CA GLU A 153 2.30 5.34 -3.89
C GLU A 153 2.20 6.81 -3.46
N ASN A 154 2.85 7.18 -2.35
CA ASN A 154 2.85 8.56 -1.87
C ASN A 154 3.52 9.51 -2.87
N ILE A 155 4.60 9.06 -3.52
CA ILE A 155 5.28 9.83 -4.57
C ILE A 155 4.35 10.01 -5.78
N GLY A 156 3.62 8.97 -6.18
CA GLY A 156 2.63 9.04 -7.24
C GLY A 156 1.48 9.99 -6.93
N ALA A 157 0.94 9.93 -5.72
CA ALA A 157 -0.11 10.82 -5.24
C ALA A 157 0.36 12.28 -5.16
N ALA A 158 1.59 12.52 -4.69
CA ALA A 158 2.20 13.87 -4.70
C ALA A 158 2.37 14.41 -6.12
N ALA A 159 2.83 13.57 -7.05
CA ALA A 159 2.99 13.95 -8.46
C ALA A 159 1.63 14.30 -9.09
N ALA A 160 0.59 13.50 -8.86
CA ALA A 160 -0.76 13.78 -9.35
C ALA A 160 -1.31 15.09 -8.77
N ALA A 161 -1.13 15.33 -7.48
CA ALA A 161 -1.55 16.59 -6.84
C ALA A 161 -0.80 17.81 -7.39
N ALA A 162 0.52 17.67 -7.66
CA ALA A 162 1.31 18.73 -8.28
C ALA A 162 0.86 19.04 -9.71
N ILE A 163 0.53 18.02 -10.51
CA ILE A 163 -0.02 18.18 -11.85
C ILE A 163 -1.35 18.92 -11.77
N ALA A 164 -2.28 18.47 -10.93
CA ALA A 164 -3.59 19.08 -10.77
C ALA A 164 -3.49 20.56 -10.33
N TYR A 165 -2.54 20.89 -9.46
CA TYR A 165 -2.28 22.26 -9.07
C TYR A 165 -1.75 23.12 -10.21
N ALA A 166 -0.76 22.61 -10.97
CA ALA A 166 -0.13 23.35 -12.07
C ALA A 166 -1.11 23.61 -13.22
N THR A 167 -1.88 22.61 -13.62
CA THR A 167 -2.85 22.70 -14.73
C THR A 167 -4.02 23.61 -14.42
N TYR A 168 -4.42 23.70 -13.14
CA TYR A 168 -5.46 24.63 -12.71
C TYR A 168 -5.20 26.09 -13.13
N PHE A 169 -3.95 26.53 -13.10
CA PHE A 169 -3.58 27.93 -13.44
C PHE A 169 -3.31 28.16 -14.92
N THR A 170 -2.92 27.10 -15.67
CA THR A 170 -2.50 27.25 -17.08
C THR A 170 -3.64 27.12 -18.06
N GLU A 171 -4.62 26.28 -17.78
CA GLU A 171 -5.66 25.88 -18.73
C GLU A 171 -7.09 26.31 -18.29
N GLY A 172 -7.20 27.03 -17.18
CA GLY A 172 -8.48 27.19 -16.50
C GLY A 172 -8.89 25.87 -15.84
N ARG A 173 -10.02 25.86 -15.12
CA ARG A 173 -10.49 24.67 -14.38
C ARG A 173 -11.00 23.60 -15.37
N SER A 174 -10.09 22.86 -16.00
CA SER A 174 -10.41 21.74 -16.89
C SER A 174 -10.00 20.40 -16.27
N TYR A 175 -10.90 19.78 -15.54
CA TYR A 175 -10.70 18.42 -15.00
C TYR A 175 -10.33 17.39 -16.07
N VAL A 176 -10.75 17.61 -17.32
CA VAL A 176 -10.43 16.75 -18.46
C VAL A 176 -8.93 16.75 -18.73
N ILE A 177 -8.32 17.94 -18.79
CA ILE A 177 -6.89 18.09 -19.09
C ILE A 177 -6.05 17.53 -17.96
N ASP A 178 -6.39 17.85 -16.71
CA ASP A 178 -5.71 17.30 -15.52
C ASP A 178 -5.70 15.77 -15.55
N SER A 179 -6.83 15.19 -15.86
CA SER A 179 -7.01 13.73 -15.89
C SER A 179 -6.30 13.11 -17.07
N LEU A 180 -6.25 13.75 -18.22
CA LEU A 180 -5.48 13.29 -19.37
C LEU A 180 -3.99 13.23 -19.06
N TRP A 181 -3.44 14.23 -18.37
CA TRP A 181 -2.03 14.21 -17.94
C TRP A 181 -1.76 13.06 -16.96
N VAL A 182 -2.64 12.86 -15.98
CA VAL A 182 -2.53 11.77 -15.02
C VAL A 182 -2.61 10.41 -15.71
N VAL A 183 -3.56 10.23 -16.63
CA VAL A 183 -3.70 8.98 -17.40
C VAL A 183 -2.52 8.76 -18.33
N PHE A 184 -2.00 9.78 -18.98
CA PHE A 184 -0.80 9.71 -19.82
C PHE A 184 0.41 9.21 -19.00
N LEU A 185 0.62 9.77 -17.81
CA LEU A 185 1.69 9.34 -16.90
C LEU A 185 1.50 7.87 -16.45
N ALA A 186 0.25 7.47 -16.20
CA ALA A 186 -0.08 6.09 -15.87
C ALA A 186 0.25 5.14 -17.04
N LEU A 187 -0.12 5.46 -18.26
CA LEU A 187 0.17 4.64 -19.45
C LEU A 187 1.68 4.55 -19.75
N LEU A 188 2.42 5.63 -19.54
CA LEU A 188 3.88 5.62 -19.67
C LEU A 188 4.53 4.68 -18.65
N GLY A 189 4.13 4.80 -17.37
CA GLY A 189 4.61 3.91 -16.30
C GLY A 189 4.26 2.45 -16.57
N LEU A 190 3.08 2.20 -17.12
CA LEU A 190 2.61 0.87 -17.51
C LEU A 190 3.53 0.23 -18.56
N THR A 191 3.96 0.99 -19.54
CA THR A 191 4.87 0.50 -20.61
C THR A 191 6.19 0.03 -20.01
N VAL A 192 6.77 0.79 -19.08
CA VAL A 192 7.99 0.41 -18.38
C VAL A 192 7.76 -0.81 -17.48
N ALA A 193 6.64 -0.83 -16.75
CA ALA A 193 6.27 -1.95 -15.89
C ALA A 193 6.12 -3.27 -16.67
N LEU A 194 5.56 -3.23 -17.88
CA LEU A 194 5.37 -4.42 -18.71
C LEU A 194 6.69 -5.15 -18.96
N ILE A 195 7.73 -4.43 -19.37
CA ILE A 195 9.05 -5.00 -19.66
C ILE A 195 9.60 -5.68 -18.40
N LEU A 196 9.55 -4.99 -17.25
CA LEU A 196 10.06 -5.52 -15.99
C LEU A 196 9.28 -6.78 -15.55
N ARG A 197 7.96 -6.78 -15.70
CA ARG A 197 7.08 -7.90 -15.29
C ARG A 197 7.24 -9.15 -16.14
N LEU A 198 7.51 -8.99 -17.42
CA LEU A 198 7.80 -10.14 -18.28
C LEU A 198 9.11 -10.83 -17.88
N LEU A 199 10.09 -10.06 -17.43
CA LEU A 199 11.41 -10.56 -17.05
C LEU A 199 11.52 -11.04 -15.61
N MET A 200 10.67 -10.55 -14.69
CA MET A 200 10.76 -10.91 -13.27
C MET A 200 10.47 -12.39 -13.01
N PRO A 201 11.09 -13.00 -11.98
CA PRO A 201 10.83 -14.39 -11.59
C PRO A 201 9.49 -14.55 -10.86
N GLU A 202 9.01 -15.80 -10.79
CA GLU A 202 7.92 -16.18 -9.90
C GLU A 202 8.44 -16.38 -8.47
N SER A 203 7.55 -16.37 -7.48
CA SER A 203 7.89 -16.67 -6.10
C SER A 203 8.32 -18.12 -5.92
N VAL A 204 9.58 -18.32 -5.53
CA VAL A 204 10.14 -19.64 -5.18
C VAL A 204 9.35 -20.30 -4.05
N ARG A 205 8.94 -19.51 -3.05
CA ARG A 205 8.16 -20.00 -1.91
C ARG A 205 6.77 -20.47 -2.33
N TRP A 206 6.11 -19.72 -3.19
CA TRP A 206 4.79 -20.10 -3.69
C TRP A 206 4.85 -21.38 -4.54
N LEU A 207 5.81 -21.50 -5.45
CA LEU A 207 6.04 -22.71 -6.27
C LEU A 207 6.29 -23.92 -5.38
N ALA A 208 7.17 -23.81 -4.39
CA ALA A 208 7.47 -24.89 -3.47
C ALA A 208 6.27 -25.35 -2.66
N VAL A 209 5.43 -24.41 -2.18
CA VAL A 209 4.18 -24.71 -1.49
C VAL A 209 3.16 -25.40 -2.40
N LYS A 210 3.17 -25.08 -3.70
CA LYS A 210 2.32 -25.75 -4.71
C LYS A 210 2.87 -27.12 -5.17
N GLY A 211 4.05 -27.51 -4.70
CA GLY A 211 4.68 -28.78 -5.06
C GLY A 211 5.44 -28.76 -6.40
N ASP A 212 5.59 -27.57 -7.04
CA ASP A 212 6.40 -27.39 -8.24
C ASP A 212 7.89 -27.16 -7.87
N GLU A 213 8.57 -28.24 -7.50
CA GLU A 213 10.00 -28.18 -7.11
C GLU A 213 10.90 -27.80 -8.28
N GLU A 214 10.58 -28.24 -9.48
CA GLU A 214 11.35 -27.91 -10.69
C GLU A 214 11.22 -26.44 -11.04
N GLY A 215 10.00 -25.90 -10.98
CA GLY A 215 9.75 -24.47 -11.13
C GLY A 215 10.46 -23.66 -10.05
N ALA A 216 10.38 -24.07 -8.79
CA ALA A 216 11.05 -23.41 -7.67
C ALA A 216 12.58 -23.36 -7.88
N ARG A 217 13.20 -24.45 -8.34
CA ARG A 217 14.63 -24.52 -8.64
C ARG A 217 15.02 -23.61 -9.80
N ARG A 218 14.21 -23.59 -10.87
CA ARG A 218 14.46 -22.70 -12.03
C ARG A 218 14.39 -21.21 -11.62
N GLU A 219 13.41 -20.84 -10.84
CA GLU A 219 13.25 -19.44 -10.40
C GLU A 219 14.30 -19.06 -9.36
N LEU A 220 14.69 -20.00 -8.46
CA LEU A 220 15.80 -19.78 -7.52
C LEU A 220 17.09 -19.42 -8.23
N ASN A 221 17.44 -20.11 -9.31
CA ASN A 221 18.66 -19.85 -10.09
C ASN A 221 18.68 -18.43 -10.71
N LYS A 222 17.52 -17.79 -10.90
CA LYS A 222 17.43 -16.39 -11.37
C LYS A 222 17.60 -15.38 -10.23
N ILE A 223 17.25 -15.77 -9.01
CA ILE A 223 17.24 -14.91 -7.82
C ILE A 223 18.53 -15.07 -7.02
N ALA A 224 18.93 -16.31 -6.74
CA ALA A 224 20.09 -16.63 -5.94
C ALA A 224 21.36 -16.43 -6.77
N GLY A 225 22.11 -15.39 -6.40
CA GLY A 225 23.53 -15.32 -6.69
C GLY A 225 24.33 -16.15 -5.67
N GLU A 226 25.58 -15.77 -5.40
CA GLU A 226 26.36 -16.38 -4.32
C GLU A 226 25.68 -16.15 -2.96
N GLU A 227 25.74 -17.14 -2.05
CA GLU A 227 25.20 -17.02 -0.71
C GLU A 227 26.00 -16.05 0.16
N GLU A 228 25.31 -15.18 0.87
CA GLU A 228 25.95 -14.30 1.87
C GLU A 228 26.25 -15.10 3.15
N ARG A 229 27.47 -15.63 3.26
CA ARG A 229 27.91 -16.53 4.36
C ARG A 229 27.72 -15.98 5.78
N LYS A 230 27.59 -14.66 5.93
CA LYS A 230 27.47 -13.97 7.23
C LYS A 230 26.02 -13.75 7.70
N VAL A 231 24.99 -14.11 6.91
CA VAL A 231 23.60 -13.92 7.33
C VAL A 231 23.21 -15.03 8.29
N GLN A 232 23.02 -14.66 9.55
CA GLN A 232 22.44 -15.55 10.55
C GLN A 232 20.92 -15.58 10.37
N VAL A 233 20.39 -16.75 10.06
CA VAL A 233 18.96 -17.00 9.97
C VAL A 233 18.46 -17.35 11.37
N LEU A 234 17.63 -16.48 11.95
CA LEU A 234 17.07 -16.66 13.26
C LEU A 234 15.64 -17.24 13.16
N ALA A 235 15.27 -18.09 14.11
CA ALA A 235 13.91 -18.61 14.23
C ALA A 235 13.20 -17.99 15.43
N VAL A 236 11.86 -17.99 15.39
CA VAL A 236 11.03 -17.55 16.51
C VAL A 236 10.60 -18.78 17.31
N ASN A 237 10.91 -18.80 18.59
CA ASN A 237 10.49 -19.88 19.50
C ASN A 237 9.09 -19.66 20.09
N LYS A 238 8.52 -18.46 19.92
CA LYS A 238 7.22 -18.09 20.49
C LYS A 238 6.14 -18.20 19.43
N ARG A 239 5.11 -19.02 19.72
CA ARG A 239 3.96 -19.18 18.82
C ARG A 239 2.81 -18.27 19.26
N ILE A 240 2.35 -17.39 18.37
CA ILE A 240 1.12 -16.62 18.50
C ILE A 240 0.14 -17.14 17.44
N SER A 241 -1.10 -17.42 17.85
CA SER A 241 -2.10 -17.95 16.91
C SER A 241 -2.35 -17.00 15.74
N LEU A 242 -2.67 -17.55 14.57
CA LEU A 242 -2.98 -16.79 13.36
C LEU A 242 -4.12 -15.79 13.61
N ARG A 243 -5.13 -16.18 14.38
CA ARG A 243 -6.27 -15.31 14.73
C ARG A 243 -5.83 -14.04 15.45
N ILE A 244 -4.90 -14.15 16.41
CA ILE A 244 -4.37 -12.99 17.15
C ILE A 244 -3.50 -12.14 16.23
N ARG A 245 -2.64 -12.73 15.40
CA ARG A 245 -1.82 -11.99 14.44
C ARG A 245 -2.70 -11.22 13.46
N PHE A 246 -3.74 -11.86 12.92
CA PHE A 246 -4.69 -11.23 12.03
C PHE A 246 -5.45 -10.07 12.72
N ALA A 247 -5.93 -10.27 13.95
CA ALA A 247 -6.62 -9.22 14.71
C ALA A 247 -5.72 -8.00 14.97
N ILE A 248 -4.48 -8.20 15.40
CA ILE A 248 -3.52 -7.10 15.64
C ILE A 248 -3.23 -6.33 14.35
N VAL A 249 -2.95 -7.04 13.25
CA VAL A 249 -2.72 -6.41 11.94
C VAL A 249 -3.97 -5.65 11.48
N THR A 250 -5.16 -6.20 11.68
CA THR A 250 -6.43 -5.52 11.33
C THR A 250 -6.64 -4.25 12.15
N ILE A 251 -6.31 -4.23 13.47
CA ILE A 251 -6.39 -3.02 14.30
C ILE A 251 -5.41 -1.96 13.77
N TRP A 252 -4.18 -2.32 13.43
CA TRP A 252 -3.22 -1.40 12.82
C TRP A 252 -3.71 -0.90 11.44
N SER A 253 -4.35 -1.77 10.66
CA SER A 253 -4.94 -1.40 9.37
C SER A 253 -6.08 -0.39 9.55
N LEU A 254 -6.97 -0.62 10.50
CA LEU A 254 -8.06 0.31 10.85
C LEU A 254 -7.51 1.67 11.28
N ALA A 255 -6.54 1.69 12.21
CA ALA A 255 -5.93 2.94 12.68
C ALA A 255 -5.34 3.75 11.53
N ASN A 256 -4.61 3.10 10.63
CA ASN A 256 -3.98 3.76 9.50
C ASN A 256 -5.00 4.23 8.45
N TYR A 257 -5.91 3.37 7.98
CA TYR A 257 -6.89 3.72 6.94
C TYR A 257 -7.84 4.84 7.35
N LEU A 258 -8.31 4.82 8.60
CA LEU A 258 -9.28 5.81 9.10
C LEU A 258 -8.66 7.19 9.36
N THR A 259 -7.35 7.31 9.29
CA THR A 259 -6.65 8.57 9.59
C THR A 259 -5.76 9.07 8.46
N TRP A 260 -5.42 8.22 7.48
CA TRP A 260 -4.47 8.57 6.42
C TRP A 260 -4.89 9.83 5.63
N GLY A 261 -6.14 9.94 5.24
CA GLY A 261 -6.64 11.06 4.45
C GLY A 261 -7.23 12.21 5.27
N LEU A 262 -7.20 12.14 6.62
CA LEU A 262 -7.97 13.05 7.47
C LEU A 262 -7.57 14.52 7.28
N MET A 263 -6.26 14.82 7.21
CA MET A 263 -5.77 16.18 6.98
C MET A 263 -6.04 16.67 5.56
N ALA A 264 -5.78 15.82 4.55
CA ALA A 264 -5.78 16.22 3.16
C ALA A 264 -7.16 16.20 2.47
N PHE A 265 -8.08 15.33 2.94
CA PHE A 265 -9.37 15.10 2.29
C PHE A 265 -10.59 15.42 3.18
N VAL A 266 -10.36 15.75 4.45
CA VAL A 266 -11.46 16.08 5.36
C VAL A 266 -11.23 17.46 5.99
N LEU A 267 -10.17 17.64 6.77
CA LEU A 267 -9.91 18.90 7.44
C LEU A 267 -9.55 20.03 6.47
N ALA A 268 -8.91 19.70 5.34
CA ALA A 268 -8.60 20.69 4.31
C ALA A 268 -9.85 21.40 3.78
N ASP A 269 -10.98 20.70 3.62
CA ASP A 269 -12.21 21.26 3.06
C ASP A 269 -12.86 22.35 3.96
N TYR A 270 -12.51 22.40 5.24
CA TYR A 270 -12.97 23.45 6.14
C TYR A 270 -12.22 24.77 5.96
N TYR A 271 -10.96 24.72 5.48
CA TYR A 271 -10.06 25.87 5.47
C TYR A 271 -9.63 26.31 4.06
N PHE A 272 -9.73 25.41 3.07
CA PHE A 272 -9.24 25.63 1.74
C PHE A 272 -10.30 25.40 0.68
N THR A 273 -10.21 26.13 -0.41
CA THR A 273 -11.08 26.00 -1.58
C THR A 273 -10.26 26.08 -2.87
N GLY A 274 -10.77 25.48 -3.95
CA GLY A 274 -10.13 25.53 -5.25
C GLY A 274 -8.74 24.86 -5.27
N PRO A 275 -7.71 25.48 -5.91
CA PRO A 275 -6.42 24.83 -6.10
C PRO A 275 -5.62 24.63 -4.81
N SER A 276 -5.93 25.40 -3.75
CA SER A 276 -5.22 25.27 -2.46
C SER A 276 -5.36 23.89 -1.83
N ILE A 277 -6.45 23.16 -2.13
CA ILE A 277 -6.65 21.78 -1.68
C ILE A 277 -5.57 20.87 -2.26
N PHE A 278 -5.20 21.06 -3.53
CA PHE A 278 -4.13 20.27 -4.15
C PHE A 278 -2.76 20.53 -3.50
N LEU A 279 -2.52 21.77 -2.99
CA LEU A 279 -1.32 22.06 -2.22
C LEU A 279 -1.32 21.32 -0.87
N VAL A 280 -2.45 21.22 -0.17
CA VAL A 280 -2.55 20.41 1.05
C VAL A 280 -2.24 18.95 0.74
N MET A 281 -2.85 18.39 -0.32
CA MET A 281 -2.59 17.03 -0.76
C MET A 281 -1.11 16.82 -1.12
N PHE A 282 -0.50 17.77 -1.81
CA PHE A 282 0.92 17.73 -2.17
C PHE A 282 1.82 17.69 -0.92
N TRP A 283 1.66 18.63 0.03
CA TRP A 283 2.47 18.71 1.23
C TRP A 283 2.28 17.49 2.13
N ALA A 284 1.06 17.00 2.28
CA ALA A 284 0.75 15.77 3.01
C ALA A 284 1.48 14.56 2.41
N ASN A 285 1.37 14.33 1.10
CA ASN A 285 2.04 13.23 0.43
C ASN A 285 3.57 13.40 0.35
N LEU A 286 4.07 14.63 0.36
CA LEU A 286 5.50 14.89 0.50
C LEU A 286 6.02 14.46 1.88
N GLY A 287 5.25 14.71 2.95
CA GLY A 287 5.54 14.21 4.30
C GLY A 287 5.56 12.69 4.35
N ALA A 288 4.55 12.04 3.75
CA ALA A 288 4.49 10.59 3.60
C ALA A 288 5.72 10.05 2.84
N SER A 289 6.06 10.67 1.71
CA SER A 289 7.23 10.29 0.91
C SER A 289 8.53 10.44 1.69
N ALA A 290 8.66 11.51 2.48
CA ALA A 290 9.81 11.73 3.35
C ALA A 290 9.99 10.61 4.39
N ALA A 291 8.91 10.12 4.99
CA ALA A 291 8.96 8.97 5.88
C ALA A 291 9.56 7.73 5.18
N GLY A 292 9.15 7.46 3.93
CA GLY A 292 9.68 6.33 3.16
C GLY A 292 11.13 6.48 2.71
N LEU A 293 11.69 7.69 2.74
CA LEU A 293 13.11 7.93 2.50
C LEU A 293 13.93 7.83 3.79
N VAL A 294 13.37 8.29 4.91
CA VAL A 294 14.06 8.36 6.21
C VAL A 294 14.08 7.00 6.91
N VAL A 295 12.94 6.30 6.97
CA VAL A 295 12.81 5.04 7.73
C VAL A 295 13.78 3.94 7.27
N PRO A 296 14.03 3.71 5.98
CA PRO A 296 14.98 2.69 5.52
C PRO A 296 16.42 2.89 6.02
N ALA A 297 16.81 4.11 6.41
CA ALA A 297 18.15 4.39 6.91
C ALA A 297 18.43 3.78 8.30
N PHE A 298 17.38 3.50 9.08
CA PHE A 298 17.52 2.98 10.43
C PHE A 298 16.70 1.73 10.77
N ILE A 299 15.80 1.29 9.87
CA ILE A 299 14.88 0.17 10.17
C ILE A 299 15.63 -1.12 10.54
N ASP A 300 16.79 -1.38 9.97
CA ASP A 300 17.60 -2.57 10.27
C ASP A 300 18.25 -2.48 11.67
N LYS A 301 18.31 -1.29 12.27
CA LYS A 301 18.99 -1.04 13.55
C LYS A 301 18.03 -1.03 14.74
N ILE A 302 16.74 -0.89 14.49
CA ILE A 302 15.72 -0.80 15.53
C ILE A 302 14.90 -2.09 15.62
N ASP A 303 14.59 -2.54 16.84
CA ASP A 303 13.61 -3.61 17.06
C ASP A 303 12.24 -3.19 16.50
N MET A 304 11.62 -4.04 15.68
CA MET A 304 10.37 -3.71 15.01
C MET A 304 9.23 -3.42 15.99
N ARG A 305 9.26 -3.97 17.20
CA ARG A 305 8.28 -3.65 18.25
C ARG A 305 8.44 -2.21 18.74
N ASN A 306 9.69 -1.74 18.86
CA ASN A 306 9.98 -0.34 19.23
C ASN A 306 9.63 0.62 18.09
N TYR A 307 9.95 0.24 16.83
CA TYR A 307 9.53 1.01 15.66
C TYR A 307 8.01 1.19 15.63
N THR A 308 7.25 0.12 15.88
CA THR A 308 5.79 0.14 15.94
C THR A 308 5.28 1.12 17.00
N LEU A 309 5.87 1.10 18.21
CA LEU A 309 5.51 2.05 19.27
C LEU A 309 5.82 3.49 18.88
N ILE A 310 7.00 3.76 18.33
CA ILE A 310 7.40 5.10 17.87
C ILE A 310 6.42 5.61 16.81
N SER A 311 6.07 4.76 15.84
CA SER A 311 5.17 5.12 14.75
C SER A 311 3.78 5.52 15.26
N PHE A 312 3.14 4.70 16.08
CA PHE A 312 1.81 4.99 16.60
C PHE A 312 1.81 6.11 17.65
N SER A 313 2.86 6.23 18.46
CA SER A 313 3.00 7.37 19.38
C SER A 313 3.16 8.69 18.62
N GLY A 314 4.02 8.71 17.60
CA GLY A 314 4.19 9.88 16.74
C GLY A 314 2.90 10.26 16.02
N ALA A 315 2.16 9.27 15.52
CA ALA A 315 0.87 9.50 14.87
C ALA A 315 -0.19 10.09 15.82
N VAL A 316 -0.27 9.64 17.07
CA VAL A 316 -1.14 10.27 18.09
C VAL A 316 -0.70 11.71 18.37
N LEU A 317 0.60 11.91 18.59
CA LEU A 317 1.15 13.22 18.96
C LEU A 317 1.03 14.24 17.82
N SER A 318 1.11 13.83 16.56
CA SER A 318 0.97 14.72 15.40
C SER A 318 -0.41 15.36 15.28
N PHE A 319 -1.44 14.83 15.93
CA PHE A 319 -2.74 15.45 16.00
C PHE A 319 -2.86 16.57 17.06
N ILE A 320 -1.91 16.69 18.01
CA ILE A 320 -1.96 17.72 19.06
C ILE A 320 -1.85 19.13 18.45
N PRO A 321 -0.86 19.46 17.61
CA PRO A 321 -0.81 20.78 16.96
C PRO A 321 -2.06 21.04 16.09
N VAL A 322 -2.61 20.03 15.43
CA VAL A 322 -3.83 20.14 14.64
C VAL A 322 -5.03 20.51 15.54
N LEU A 323 -5.14 19.88 16.71
CA LEU A 323 -6.18 20.24 17.68
C LEU A 323 -6.01 21.70 18.17
N GLY A 324 -4.79 22.12 18.45
CA GLY A 324 -4.47 23.51 18.79
C GLY A 324 -4.90 24.48 17.68
N TYR A 325 -4.59 24.17 16.42
CA TYR A 325 -4.98 24.98 15.26
C TYR A 325 -6.50 25.14 15.15
N VAL A 326 -7.24 24.03 15.28
CA VAL A 326 -8.71 24.04 15.21
C VAL A 326 -9.34 24.83 16.38
N LEU A 327 -8.82 24.69 17.62
CA LEU A 327 -9.41 25.31 18.80
C LEU A 327 -9.05 26.79 18.97
N THR A 328 -7.90 27.24 18.47
CA THR A 328 -7.46 28.64 18.65
C THR A 328 -8.00 29.59 17.57
N GLY A 329 -8.51 29.06 16.47
CA GLY A 329 -8.99 29.89 15.35
C GLY A 329 -7.87 30.64 14.61
N VAL A 330 -6.60 30.30 14.84
CA VAL A 330 -5.45 30.84 14.11
C VAL A 330 -5.33 30.10 12.78
N HIS A 331 -5.75 30.72 11.71
CA HIS A 331 -5.78 30.11 10.38
C HIS A 331 -4.62 30.63 9.52
N SER A 332 -3.47 29.92 9.56
CA SER A 332 -2.34 30.13 8.64
C SER A 332 -2.24 28.96 7.69
N ALA A 333 -2.24 29.23 6.39
CA ALA A 333 -2.09 28.20 5.37
C ALA A 333 -0.74 27.46 5.50
N ASP A 334 0.34 28.21 5.71
CA ASP A 334 1.69 27.63 5.85
C ASP A 334 1.79 26.69 7.06
N LEU A 335 1.15 27.07 8.18
CA LEU A 335 1.09 26.24 9.36
C LEU A 335 0.28 24.96 9.09
N PHE A 336 -0.83 25.06 8.35
CA PHE A 336 -1.61 23.89 7.97
C PHE A 336 -0.83 22.94 7.08
N TYR A 337 -0.10 23.46 6.08
CA TYR A 337 0.77 22.64 5.21
C TYR A 337 1.87 21.93 6.01
N ALA A 338 2.49 22.62 6.97
CA ALA A 338 3.50 22.02 7.85
C ALA A 338 2.91 20.89 8.72
N MET A 339 1.70 21.11 9.29
CA MET A 339 1.00 20.09 10.06
C MET A 339 0.53 18.91 9.19
N ALA A 340 0.08 19.15 7.97
CA ALA A 340 -0.29 18.10 7.03
C ALA A 340 0.94 17.23 6.65
N PHE A 341 2.10 17.87 6.43
CA PHE A 341 3.36 17.16 6.20
C PHE A 341 3.75 16.30 7.42
N GLU A 342 3.78 16.89 8.63
CA GLU A 342 4.16 16.18 9.85
C GLU A 342 3.20 15.03 10.18
N ASN A 343 1.90 15.28 10.13
CA ASN A 343 0.88 14.28 10.43
C ASN A 343 1.02 13.09 9.48
N LEU A 344 1.08 13.33 8.16
CA LEU A 344 1.13 12.23 7.21
C LEU A 344 2.50 11.53 7.21
N PHE A 345 3.58 12.20 7.63
CA PHE A 345 4.88 11.55 7.91
C PHE A 345 4.71 10.44 8.95
N PHE A 346 4.12 10.73 10.12
CA PHE A 346 3.92 9.74 11.18
C PHE A 346 2.84 8.71 10.85
N ILE A 347 1.75 9.11 10.20
CA ILE A 347 0.71 8.16 9.73
C ILE A 347 1.32 7.16 8.73
N THR A 348 2.21 7.60 7.85
CA THR A 348 2.91 6.72 6.91
C THR A 348 3.89 5.79 7.63
N MET A 349 4.52 6.21 8.71
CA MET A 349 5.28 5.28 9.54
C MET A 349 4.41 4.14 10.07
N THR A 350 3.15 4.40 10.46
CA THR A 350 2.21 3.33 10.85
C THR A 350 1.80 2.45 9.66
N TRP A 351 1.76 2.99 8.45
CA TRP A 351 1.56 2.18 7.24
C TRP A 351 2.72 1.22 7.02
N PHE A 352 3.97 1.65 7.20
CA PHE A 352 5.14 0.76 7.09
C PHE A 352 5.17 -0.34 8.16
N VAL A 353 4.60 -0.12 9.34
CA VAL A 353 4.33 -1.21 10.29
C VAL A 353 3.51 -2.30 9.59
N ARG A 354 2.45 -1.92 8.90
CA ARG A 354 1.57 -2.85 8.20
C ARG A 354 2.27 -3.53 7.03
N THR A 355 2.91 -2.77 6.14
CA THR A 355 3.57 -3.34 4.95
C THR A 355 4.65 -4.36 5.29
N ILE A 356 5.24 -4.28 6.50
CA ILE A 356 6.21 -5.24 7.02
C ILE A 356 5.49 -6.42 7.69
N TYR A 357 4.63 -6.16 8.67
CA TYR A 357 4.04 -7.24 9.47
C TYR A 357 3.00 -8.07 8.72
N GLU A 358 2.20 -7.46 7.83
CA GLU A 358 1.19 -8.17 7.03
C GLU A 358 1.80 -9.38 6.30
N PRO A 359 2.81 -9.21 5.43
CA PRO A 359 3.36 -10.34 4.70
C PRO A 359 4.28 -11.24 5.53
N GLU A 360 4.90 -10.74 6.60
CA GLU A 360 5.79 -11.54 7.43
C GLU A 360 5.05 -12.45 8.44
N LEU A 361 3.86 -12.03 8.90
CA LEU A 361 3.10 -12.80 9.89
C LEU A 361 2.14 -13.83 9.28
N PHE A 362 1.85 -13.75 7.97
CA PHE A 362 0.88 -14.64 7.35
C PHE A 362 1.54 -15.78 6.57
N PRO A 363 0.94 -17.00 6.61
CA PRO A 363 1.48 -18.17 5.91
C PRO A 363 1.43 -17.99 4.39
N THR A 364 2.41 -18.54 3.68
CA THR A 364 2.57 -18.38 2.22
C THR A 364 1.34 -18.83 1.43
N GLU A 365 0.65 -19.89 1.89
CA GLU A 365 -0.54 -20.47 1.25
C GLU A 365 -1.70 -19.50 1.13
N HIS A 366 -1.82 -18.53 2.06
CA HIS A 366 -2.93 -17.59 2.16
C HIS A 366 -2.46 -16.15 2.40
N ARG A 367 -1.19 -15.86 2.14
CA ARG A 367 -0.56 -14.57 2.48
C ARG A 367 -1.26 -13.39 1.82
N GLY A 368 -1.43 -13.46 0.51
CA GLY A 368 -2.09 -12.39 -0.24
C GLY A 368 -3.55 -12.20 0.20
N LEU A 369 -4.30 -13.30 0.35
CA LEU A 369 -5.70 -13.27 0.80
C LEU A 369 -5.83 -12.64 2.19
N LEU A 370 -4.97 -13.01 3.15
CA LEU A 370 -5.05 -12.47 4.52
C LEU A 370 -4.65 -11.00 4.58
N ILE A 371 -3.67 -10.55 3.78
CA ILE A 371 -3.36 -9.13 3.61
C ILE A 371 -4.59 -8.42 3.03
N GLY A 372 -5.15 -8.93 1.95
CA GLY A 372 -6.34 -8.37 1.30
C GLY A 372 -7.55 -8.31 2.24
N ALA A 373 -7.79 -9.34 3.05
CA ALA A 373 -8.88 -9.37 4.02
C ALA A 373 -8.73 -8.31 5.12
N ALA A 374 -7.53 -8.14 5.69
CA ALA A 374 -7.27 -7.08 6.68
C ALA A 374 -7.50 -5.68 6.07
N ARG A 375 -7.05 -5.47 4.82
CA ARG A 375 -7.28 -4.23 4.06
C ARG A 375 -8.76 -4.01 3.78
N ALA A 376 -9.50 -5.03 3.32
CA ALA A 376 -10.92 -4.93 3.01
C ALA A 376 -11.77 -4.55 4.24
N ILE A 377 -11.45 -5.10 5.41
CA ILE A 377 -12.08 -4.71 6.68
C ILE A 377 -11.85 -3.22 6.95
N ALA A 378 -10.60 -2.75 6.80
CA ALA A 378 -10.26 -1.35 7.05
C ALA A 378 -10.93 -0.41 6.04
N MET A 379 -10.93 -0.74 4.75
CA MET A 379 -11.57 0.04 3.68
C MET A 379 -13.09 0.11 3.86
N SER A 380 -13.74 -1.03 4.18
CA SER A 380 -15.17 -1.05 4.45
C SER A 380 -15.52 -0.19 5.67
N THR A 381 -14.71 -0.26 6.72
CA THR A 381 -14.89 0.57 7.91
C THR A 381 -14.69 2.05 7.59
N TYR A 382 -13.70 2.40 6.76
CA TYR A 382 -13.50 3.78 6.29
C TYR A 382 -14.73 4.30 5.56
N THR A 383 -15.26 3.54 4.59
CA THR A 383 -16.46 3.90 3.85
C THR A 383 -17.67 4.13 4.77
N ILE A 384 -17.90 3.22 5.72
CA ILE A 384 -18.99 3.37 6.70
C ILE A 384 -18.76 4.60 7.59
N SER A 385 -17.53 4.82 8.05
CA SER A 385 -17.20 5.93 8.93
C SER A 385 -17.39 7.29 8.25
N THR A 386 -17.16 7.41 6.96
CA THR A 386 -17.39 8.64 6.20
C THR A 386 -18.84 9.10 6.31
N TYR A 387 -19.79 8.18 6.22
CA TYR A 387 -21.20 8.50 6.45
C TYR A 387 -21.51 8.80 7.93
N ALA A 388 -20.96 8.02 8.84
CA ALA A 388 -21.20 8.18 10.27
C ALA A 388 -20.64 9.49 10.84
N THR A 389 -19.57 10.02 10.25
CA THR A 389 -18.89 11.24 10.67
C THR A 389 -19.27 12.47 9.85
N ALA A 390 -20.17 12.35 8.88
CA ALA A 390 -20.54 13.45 7.95
C ALA A 390 -21.02 14.75 8.65
N ALA A 391 -21.54 14.64 9.89
CA ALA A 391 -21.99 15.78 10.68
C ALA A 391 -20.97 16.22 11.77
N PHE A 392 -19.75 15.68 11.75
CA PHE A 392 -18.76 16.06 12.77
C PHE A 392 -18.28 17.49 12.56
N ALA A 393 -18.05 18.18 13.68
CA ALA A 393 -17.28 19.42 13.67
C ALA A 393 -15.77 19.11 13.50
N GLU A 394 -14.99 20.09 13.07
CA GLU A 394 -13.56 19.98 12.79
C GLU A 394 -12.77 19.33 13.95
N TRP A 395 -12.97 19.79 15.18
CA TRP A 395 -12.31 19.26 16.37
C TRP A 395 -12.67 17.77 16.61
N ALA A 396 -13.89 17.36 16.26
CA ALA A 396 -14.32 15.97 16.43
C ALA A 396 -13.58 15.02 15.49
N PHE A 397 -13.24 15.47 14.27
CA PHE A 397 -12.37 14.70 13.37
C PHE A 397 -10.95 14.54 13.91
N VAL A 398 -10.42 15.57 14.57
CA VAL A 398 -9.08 15.48 15.19
C VAL A 398 -9.10 14.48 16.35
N VAL A 399 -10.12 14.55 17.23
CA VAL A 399 -10.28 13.58 18.32
C VAL A 399 -10.52 12.16 17.79
N TYR A 400 -11.29 12.01 16.73
CA TYR A 400 -11.47 10.74 16.02
C TYR A 400 -10.11 10.16 15.55
N GLY A 401 -9.28 10.99 14.91
CA GLY A 401 -7.93 10.57 14.48
C GLY A 401 -7.05 10.13 15.65
N MET A 402 -7.03 10.92 16.74
CA MET A 402 -6.29 10.56 17.97
C MET A 402 -6.77 9.23 18.56
N MET A 403 -8.10 9.01 18.59
CA MET A 403 -8.70 7.79 19.13
C MET A 403 -8.28 6.55 18.34
N PHE A 404 -8.38 6.58 17.01
CA PHE A 404 -8.01 5.42 16.19
C PHE A 404 -6.51 5.15 16.22
N GLN A 405 -5.66 6.17 16.19
CA GLN A 405 -4.23 5.99 16.40
C GLN A 405 -3.91 5.51 17.82
N GLY A 406 -4.69 5.91 18.81
CA GLY A 406 -4.65 5.41 20.19
C GLY A 406 -4.95 3.90 20.28
N PHE A 407 -5.94 3.39 19.53
CA PHE A 407 -6.19 1.94 19.43
C PHE A 407 -5.01 1.23 18.77
N GLY A 408 -4.43 1.81 17.72
CA GLY A 408 -3.20 1.31 17.10
C GLY A 408 -2.03 1.24 18.10
N LEU A 409 -1.86 2.29 18.91
CA LEU A 409 -0.84 2.35 19.97
C LEU A 409 -1.09 1.30 21.06
N ALA A 410 -2.34 1.10 21.50
CA ALA A 410 -2.68 0.06 22.47
C ALA A 410 -2.33 -1.34 21.95
N ALA A 411 -2.64 -1.62 20.68
CA ALA A 411 -2.25 -2.86 20.02
C ALA A 411 -0.72 -2.98 19.89
N ALA A 412 0.00 -1.88 19.62
CA ALA A 412 1.46 -1.84 19.58
C ALA A 412 2.09 -2.11 20.95
N LEU A 413 1.52 -1.57 22.02
CA LEU A 413 1.93 -1.87 23.40
C LEU A 413 1.73 -3.35 23.70
N TRP A 414 0.56 -3.92 23.38
CA TRP A 414 0.31 -5.33 23.55
C TRP A 414 1.34 -6.17 22.79
N TRP A 415 1.63 -5.82 21.53
CA TRP A 415 2.60 -6.53 20.70
C TRP A 415 4.02 -6.40 21.24
N ARG A 416 4.38 -5.25 21.84
CA ARG A 416 5.69 -5.04 22.48
C ARG A 416 5.95 -6.04 23.61
N TYR A 417 4.92 -6.39 24.40
CA TYR A 417 5.04 -7.30 25.52
C TYR A 417 4.79 -8.77 25.15
N LYS A 418 3.82 -9.04 24.30
CA LYS A 418 3.37 -10.40 23.95
C LYS A 418 3.85 -10.86 22.58
N GLY A 419 4.18 -9.95 21.69
CA GLY A 419 4.65 -10.23 20.34
C GLY A 419 6.15 -10.60 20.28
N TYR A 420 6.65 -10.62 19.07
CA TYR A 420 8.06 -10.87 18.76
C TYR A 420 8.58 -9.90 17.71
N ASP A 421 9.90 -9.67 17.73
CA ASP A 421 10.59 -8.94 16.67
C ASP A 421 10.64 -9.80 15.40
N VAL A 422 10.25 -9.24 14.28
CA VAL A 422 10.23 -9.94 12.97
C VAL A 422 11.53 -9.77 12.19
N ARG A 423 12.41 -8.89 12.65
CA ARG A 423 13.66 -8.55 11.98
C ARG A 423 14.61 -9.75 11.90
N MET A 424 15.19 -9.97 10.72
CA MET A 424 16.17 -11.04 10.46
C MET A 424 15.65 -12.46 10.78
N LYS A 425 14.34 -12.69 10.63
CA LYS A 425 13.70 -13.99 10.89
C LYS A 425 13.05 -14.55 9.63
N THR A 426 13.06 -15.87 9.51
CA THR A 426 12.44 -16.55 8.36
C THR A 426 10.94 -16.37 8.37
N LEU A 427 10.33 -16.27 7.20
CA LEU A 427 8.88 -16.18 7.07
C LEU A 427 8.17 -17.39 7.66
N GLU A 428 8.75 -18.58 7.51
CA GLU A 428 8.23 -19.85 7.99
C GLU A 428 8.17 -19.85 9.52
N SER A 429 9.23 -19.37 10.20
CA SER A 429 9.25 -19.27 11.65
C SER A 429 8.27 -18.23 12.19
N LEU A 430 8.11 -17.09 11.47
CA LEU A 430 7.20 -16.02 11.83
C LEU A 430 5.73 -16.40 11.62
N SER A 431 5.43 -17.07 10.50
CA SER A 431 4.08 -17.51 10.17
C SER A 431 3.65 -18.77 10.92
N GLY A 432 4.60 -19.52 11.50
CA GLY A 432 4.33 -20.80 12.15
C GLY A 432 4.02 -21.92 11.16
N THR A 433 4.41 -21.75 9.89
CA THR A 433 4.26 -22.79 8.87
C THR A 433 5.29 -23.88 9.14
N GLU A 434 4.82 -25.09 9.45
CA GLU A 434 5.71 -26.25 9.54
C GLU A 434 6.11 -26.64 8.11
N VAL A 435 7.37 -26.50 7.80
CA VAL A 435 7.92 -27.08 6.56
C VAL A 435 7.95 -28.59 6.78
N ARG A 436 6.93 -29.30 6.32
CA ARG A 436 6.92 -30.76 6.37
C ARG A 436 8.02 -31.27 5.44
N PRO A 437 8.99 -32.04 5.93
CA PRO A 437 9.87 -32.75 5.02
C PRO A 437 9.00 -33.68 4.16
N VAL A 438 9.08 -33.52 2.85
CA VAL A 438 8.43 -34.46 1.92
C VAL A 438 9.05 -35.82 2.16
N PRO A 439 8.28 -36.91 2.39
CA PRO A 439 8.82 -38.25 2.55
C PRO A 439 9.63 -38.57 1.30
N ILE A 440 10.90 -38.91 1.48
CA ILE A 440 11.72 -39.48 0.42
C ILE A 440 11.16 -40.88 0.15
N TYR A 441 10.30 -41.02 -0.84
CA TYR A 441 10.03 -42.31 -1.43
C TYR A 441 11.30 -42.78 -2.11
N GLN A 442 11.97 -43.74 -1.50
CA GLN A 442 13.09 -44.49 -2.08
C GLN A 442 12.61 -45.34 -3.24
#